data_25455c33e482cbc598eeff518c52fe23
#
_entry.id   25455c33e482cbc598eeff518c52fe23
#
_cell.length_a   1.000
_cell.length_b   1.000
_cell.length_c   1.000
_cell.angle_alpha   90.00
_cell.angle_beta   90.00
_cell.angle_gamma   90.00
#
_symmetry.space_group_name_H-M   'P 1'
#
loop_
_entity.id
_entity.type
_entity.pdbx_description
1 polymer ?
#
loop_
_entity_poly.entity_id
_entity_poly.type
_entity_poly.pdbx_seq_one_letter_code
_entity_poly.pdbx_strand_id
1 'polypeptide(L)'
;MLRFESVISQSHKMKDNFTEFSLDPEIYNLALAYASEQANLENGQKVFYNTMTVWAVNHLLGWMEFETILDKDDDWTLAIEAVLDLADLMLPGIGKIQCCRICEGETEISVPVQNDRIAYIFVQIPDSLDKVKLLGFFPAADIHGDTVKISVADLQPFDNLEDYLEGIELETV
;
A
#
# COMPACT_ATOMS: atom_id res chain seq x y z
N MET A 1 6.38 23.78 -11.41
CA MET A 1 6.17 22.67 -12.34
C MET A 1 7.52 21.94 -12.51
N LEU A 2 7.85 21.05 -11.61
CA LEU A 2 9.05 20.23 -11.69
C LEU A 2 8.72 18.96 -12.47
N ARG A 3 9.32 18.83 -13.63
CA ARG A 3 9.20 17.66 -14.51
C ARG A 3 9.88 16.48 -13.85
N PHE A 4 9.11 15.45 -13.53
CA PHE A 4 9.58 14.12 -13.08
C PHE A 4 10.12 13.28 -14.25
N GLU A 5 10.95 13.83 -15.11
CA GLU A 5 11.49 13.09 -16.29
C GLU A 5 12.83 12.40 -16.05
N SER A 6 13.38 12.35 -14.82
CA SER A 6 14.73 11.82 -14.61
C SER A 6 14.88 10.56 -13.76
N VAL A 7 13.80 9.82 -13.47
CA VAL A 7 13.88 8.57 -12.69
C VAL A 7 13.58 7.31 -13.54
N ILE A 8 13.52 7.42 -14.85
CA ILE A 8 13.23 6.28 -15.76
C ILE A 8 14.49 5.45 -16.06
N SER A 9 15.36 5.25 -15.10
CA SER A 9 16.51 4.34 -15.26
C SER A 9 16.68 3.41 -14.08
N GLN A 10 15.62 2.81 -13.58
CA GLN A 10 15.75 1.67 -12.68
C GLN A 10 15.16 0.45 -13.34
N SER A 11 16.06 -0.46 -13.73
CA SER A 11 15.81 -1.72 -14.38
C SER A 11 14.61 -2.47 -13.76
N HIS A 12 13.51 -2.55 -14.50
CA HIS A 12 12.48 -3.53 -14.27
C HIS A 12 13.06 -4.93 -14.46
N LYS A 13 13.54 -5.53 -13.40
CA LYS A 13 13.68 -6.97 -13.34
C LYS A 13 12.36 -7.55 -12.87
N MET A 14 11.45 -7.82 -13.79
CA MET A 14 10.42 -8.81 -13.60
C MET A 14 11.09 -10.18 -13.52
N LYS A 15 11.58 -10.50 -12.33
CA LYS A 15 11.95 -11.85 -11.93
C LYS A 15 11.21 -12.09 -10.62
N ASP A 16 10.26 -13.00 -10.67
CA ASP A 16 9.32 -13.27 -9.60
C ASP A 16 8.17 -12.23 -9.57
N ASN A 17 6.96 -12.64 -9.34
CA ASN A 17 5.68 -11.90 -9.44
C ASN A 17 5.54 -10.67 -8.51
N PHE A 18 6.57 -9.88 -8.27
CA PHE A 18 6.51 -8.69 -7.42
C PHE A 18 7.15 -7.45 -8.09
N THR A 19 6.73 -6.27 -7.65
CA THR A 19 7.30 -4.98 -8.05
C THR A 19 8.13 -4.41 -6.91
N GLU A 20 9.31 -3.90 -7.21
CA GLU A 20 10.26 -3.38 -6.22
C GLU A 20 10.59 -1.92 -6.51
N PHE A 21 10.53 -1.08 -5.49
CA PHE A 21 10.93 0.34 -5.53
C PHE A 21 12.03 0.61 -4.52
N SER A 22 12.96 1.50 -4.86
CA SER A 22 13.86 2.09 -3.88
C SER A 22 13.08 2.97 -2.91
N LEU A 23 13.36 2.85 -1.62
CA LEU A 23 12.73 3.70 -0.61
C LEU A 23 13.26 5.13 -0.73
N ASP A 24 12.34 6.08 -0.89
CA ASP A 24 12.67 7.50 -0.91
C ASP A 24 13.12 7.97 0.48
N PRO A 25 14.31 8.61 0.61
CA PRO A 25 14.78 9.14 1.88
C PRO A 25 13.83 10.16 2.51
N GLU A 26 13.08 10.92 1.73
CA GLU A 26 12.09 11.87 2.24
C GLU A 26 10.93 11.14 2.94
N ILE A 27 10.48 10.02 2.39
CA ILE A 27 9.45 9.18 3.01
C ILE A 27 9.96 8.53 4.29
N TYR A 28 11.19 8.05 4.30
CA TYR A 28 11.80 7.53 5.52
C TYR A 28 11.82 8.59 6.64
N ASN A 29 12.24 9.82 6.34
CA ASN A 29 12.26 10.91 7.30
C ASN A 29 10.85 11.31 7.75
N LEU A 30 9.88 11.33 6.85
CA LEU A 30 8.47 11.58 7.16
C LEU A 30 7.92 10.51 8.11
N ALA A 31 8.18 9.24 7.83
CA ALA A 31 7.78 8.13 8.68
C ALA A 31 8.38 8.21 10.09
N LEU A 32 9.65 8.62 10.19
CA LEU A 32 10.30 8.87 11.49
C LEU A 32 9.65 10.03 12.24
N ALA A 33 9.33 11.13 11.56
CA ALA A 33 8.68 12.29 12.15
C ALA A 33 7.33 11.91 12.76
N TYR A 34 6.48 11.21 12.00
CA TYR A 34 5.18 10.75 12.51
C TYR A 34 5.28 9.71 13.63
N ALA A 35 6.26 8.82 13.54
CA ALA A 35 6.52 7.85 14.60
C ALA A 35 6.90 8.53 15.92
N SER A 36 7.69 9.61 15.86
CA SER A 36 8.13 10.36 17.04
C SER A 36 7.01 11.10 17.79
N GLU A 37 5.91 11.38 17.10
CA GLU A 37 4.73 12.03 17.67
C GLU A 37 3.84 11.05 18.47
N GLN A 38 4.10 9.74 18.37
CA GLN A 38 3.28 8.74 19.03
C GLN A 38 3.58 8.62 20.52
N ALA A 39 2.54 8.24 21.31
CA ALA A 39 2.61 8.19 22.76
C ALA A 39 3.55 7.09 23.31
N ASN A 40 3.83 6.05 22.52
CA ASN A 40 4.69 4.94 22.93
C ASN A 40 5.43 4.34 21.73
N LEU A 41 6.44 3.53 22.02
CA LEU A 41 7.31 2.92 21.02
C LEU A 41 6.55 1.99 20.06
N GLU A 42 5.62 1.20 20.58
CA GLU A 42 4.84 0.26 19.75
C GLU A 42 4.00 0.99 18.70
N ASN A 43 3.29 2.02 19.10
CA ASN A 43 2.53 2.87 18.18
C ASN A 43 3.45 3.59 17.19
N GLY A 44 4.60 4.07 17.65
CA GLY A 44 5.61 4.67 16.78
C GLY A 44 6.09 3.72 15.70
N GLN A 45 6.37 2.47 16.03
CA GLN A 45 6.77 1.45 15.05
C GLN A 45 5.66 1.16 14.05
N LYS A 46 4.41 1.02 14.50
CA LYS A 46 3.26 0.83 13.60
C LYS A 46 3.12 1.98 12.61
N VAL A 47 3.13 3.21 13.11
CA VAL A 47 3.03 4.41 12.26
C VAL A 47 4.19 4.52 11.28
N PHE A 48 5.41 4.23 11.70
CA PHE A 48 6.59 4.23 10.85
C PHE A 48 6.42 3.31 9.64
N TYR A 49 6.09 2.05 9.88
CA TYR A 49 5.92 1.08 8.81
C TYR A 49 4.67 1.32 7.98
N ASN A 50 3.57 1.75 8.60
CA ASN A 50 2.34 2.06 7.89
C ASN A 50 2.52 3.23 6.91
N THR A 51 3.28 4.25 7.31
CA THR A 51 3.61 5.38 6.43
C THR A 51 4.33 4.92 5.16
N MET A 52 5.35 4.08 5.30
CA MET A 52 6.09 3.53 4.16
C MET A 52 5.23 2.58 3.31
N THR A 53 4.37 1.81 3.95
CA THR A 53 3.46 0.87 3.27
C THR A 53 2.44 1.63 2.41
N VAL A 54 1.80 2.65 2.97
CA VAL A 54 0.85 3.51 2.24
C VAL A 54 1.54 4.24 1.10
N TRP A 55 2.75 4.78 1.34
CA TRP A 55 3.51 5.43 0.29
C TRP A 55 3.80 4.49 -0.89
N ALA A 56 4.22 3.26 -0.62
CA ALA A 56 4.53 2.29 -1.66
C ALA A 56 3.30 1.97 -2.52
N VAL A 57 2.13 1.80 -1.89
CA VAL A 57 0.87 1.57 -2.61
C VAL A 57 0.46 2.80 -3.40
N ASN A 58 0.56 3.99 -2.81
CA ASN A 58 0.27 5.25 -3.50
C ASN A 58 1.16 5.44 -4.73
N HIS A 59 2.44 5.10 -4.62
CA HIS A 59 3.39 5.18 -5.71
C HIS A 59 3.05 4.22 -6.86
N LEU A 60 2.66 2.97 -6.52
CA LEU A 60 2.19 2.00 -7.50
C LEU A 60 0.95 2.49 -8.24
N LEU A 61 -0.05 2.98 -7.51
CA LEU A 61 -1.30 3.47 -8.08
C LEU A 61 -1.09 4.70 -8.98
N GLY A 62 -0.18 5.58 -8.60
CA GLY A 62 0.23 6.71 -9.44
C GLY A 62 0.85 6.28 -10.77
N TRP A 63 1.60 5.18 -10.80
CA TRP A 63 2.12 4.60 -12.03
C TRP A 63 1.03 4.01 -12.93
N MET A 64 -0.05 3.54 -12.32
CA MET A 64 -1.24 3.05 -13.02
C MET A 64 -2.23 4.17 -13.36
N GLU A 65 -1.83 5.43 -13.16
CA GLU A 65 -2.64 6.62 -13.41
C GLU A 65 -3.93 6.72 -12.56
N PHE A 66 -4.00 6.00 -11.43
CA PHE A 66 -5.07 6.17 -10.45
C PHE A 66 -4.76 7.31 -9.48
N GLU A 67 -5.69 8.25 -9.36
CA GLU A 67 -5.61 9.34 -8.40
C GLU A 67 -6.05 8.86 -7.02
N THR A 68 -5.27 9.17 -6.00
CA THR A 68 -5.59 8.87 -4.61
C THR A 68 -5.90 10.14 -3.82
N ILE A 69 -6.43 9.98 -2.61
CA ILE A 69 -6.69 11.13 -1.74
C ILE A 69 -5.41 11.86 -1.33
N LEU A 70 -4.27 11.16 -1.28
CA LEU A 70 -2.98 11.76 -0.95
C LEU A 70 -2.47 12.69 -2.04
N ASP A 71 -2.83 12.43 -3.29
CA ASP A 71 -2.45 13.28 -4.42
C ASP A 71 -3.23 14.60 -4.44
N LYS A 72 -4.42 14.62 -3.81
CA LYS A 72 -5.29 15.81 -3.77
C LYS A 72 -4.95 16.78 -2.65
N ASP A 73 -4.69 16.26 -1.46
CA ASP A 73 -4.69 17.07 -0.24
C ASP A 73 -3.32 17.24 0.41
N ASP A 74 -2.28 16.51 -0.05
CA ASP A 74 -0.94 16.47 0.57
C ASP A 74 -0.98 16.18 2.09
N ASP A 75 -2.15 15.78 2.60
CA ASP A 75 -2.38 15.58 4.02
C ASP A 75 -2.30 14.10 4.42
N TRP A 76 -1.08 13.65 4.60
CA TRP A 76 -0.77 12.33 5.12
C TRP A 76 -1.29 12.11 6.54
N THR A 77 -1.60 13.19 7.27
CA THR A 77 -2.04 13.13 8.66
C THR A 77 -3.34 12.36 8.79
N LEU A 78 -4.31 12.60 7.89
CA LEU A 78 -5.59 11.89 7.89
C LEU A 78 -5.45 10.40 7.54
N ALA A 79 -4.54 10.07 6.63
CA ALA A 79 -4.24 8.68 6.28
C ALA A 79 -3.56 7.94 7.44
N ILE A 80 -2.81 8.63 8.28
CA ILE A 80 -2.00 8.07 9.36
C ILE A 80 -2.70 8.10 10.69
N GLU A 81 -3.49 9.13 11.02
CA GLU A 81 -4.26 9.20 12.28
C GLU A 81 -5.39 8.16 12.35
N ALA A 82 -6.00 7.82 11.23
CA ALA A 82 -6.98 6.72 11.17
C ALA A 82 -6.36 5.32 11.37
N VAL A 83 -5.05 5.21 11.51
CA VAL A 83 -4.23 4.10 11.03
C VAL A 83 -3.38 3.43 12.11
N LEU A 84 -3.61 3.68 13.38
CA LEU A 84 -2.94 2.85 14.38
C LEU A 84 -3.19 1.35 14.17
N ASP A 85 -4.30 1.00 13.56
CA ASP A 85 -4.66 -0.39 13.29
C ASP A 85 -4.78 -0.76 11.81
N LEU A 86 -5.02 0.18 10.90
CA LEU A 86 -5.30 -0.11 9.49
C LEU A 86 -4.73 0.97 8.56
N ALA A 87 -3.67 0.66 7.85
CA ALA A 87 -3.19 1.51 6.76
C ALA A 87 -4.14 1.41 5.56
N ASP A 88 -4.89 2.44 5.26
CA ASP A 88 -5.78 2.46 4.10
C ASP A 88 -5.51 3.63 3.16
N LEU A 89 -5.94 3.49 1.93
CA LEU A 89 -5.78 4.49 0.88
C LEU A 89 -7.08 4.60 0.10
N MET A 90 -7.66 5.80 0.08
CA MET A 90 -8.88 6.08 -0.65
C MET A 90 -8.59 6.45 -2.11
N LEU A 91 -9.28 5.79 -3.03
CA LEU A 91 -9.36 6.17 -4.43
C LEU A 91 -10.72 6.85 -4.66
N PRO A 92 -10.76 8.16 -4.92
CA PRO A 92 -12.00 8.88 -5.14
C PRO A 92 -12.84 8.27 -6.26
N GLY A 93 -14.12 7.99 -5.98
CA GLY A 93 -15.04 7.39 -6.93
C GLY A 93 -14.92 5.87 -7.12
N ILE A 94 -13.92 5.23 -6.53
CA ILE A 94 -13.67 3.79 -6.67
C ILE A 94 -13.84 3.08 -5.32
N GLY A 95 -13.12 3.49 -4.29
CA GLY A 95 -13.22 2.90 -2.95
C GLY A 95 -11.91 2.90 -2.18
N LYS A 96 -11.88 2.11 -1.09
CA LYS A 96 -10.71 2.02 -0.21
C LYS A 96 -9.90 0.76 -0.46
N ILE A 97 -8.60 0.93 -0.54
CA ILE A 97 -7.61 -0.16 -0.55
C ILE A 97 -6.99 -0.25 0.84
N GLN A 98 -6.90 -1.47 1.36
CA GLN A 98 -6.11 -1.73 2.55
C GLN A 98 -4.67 -2.05 2.17
N CYS A 99 -3.74 -1.31 2.76
CA CYS A 99 -2.31 -1.51 2.58
C CYS A 99 -1.80 -2.44 3.68
N CYS A 100 -1.41 -3.66 3.33
CA CYS A 100 -1.05 -4.70 4.27
C CYS A 100 0.47 -4.90 4.28
N ARG A 101 1.09 -4.68 5.42
CA ARG A 101 2.50 -5.01 5.60
C ARG A 101 2.66 -6.50 5.92
N ILE A 102 3.61 -7.13 5.27
CA ILE A 102 4.08 -8.48 5.61
C ILE A 102 5.59 -8.43 5.92
N CYS A 103 6.02 -9.13 6.96
CA CYS A 103 7.43 -9.19 7.33
C CYS A 103 8.19 -10.18 6.44
N GLU A 104 9.50 -9.98 6.36
CA GLU A 104 10.38 -10.90 5.65
C GLU A 104 10.27 -12.31 6.25
N GLY A 105 10.08 -13.33 5.41
CA GLY A 105 9.90 -14.72 5.84
C GLY A 105 8.46 -15.12 6.21
N GLU A 106 7.55 -14.17 6.37
CA GLU A 106 6.13 -14.49 6.51
C GLU A 106 5.51 -14.84 5.14
N THR A 107 4.66 -15.83 5.12
CA THR A 107 4.01 -16.33 3.90
C THR A 107 2.50 -16.13 3.93
N GLU A 108 1.95 -15.76 5.07
CA GLU A 108 0.52 -15.45 5.25
C GLU A 108 0.33 -14.40 6.33
N ILE A 109 -0.73 -13.62 6.21
CA ILE A 109 -1.19 -12.73 7.28
C ILE A 109 -2.68 -12.87 7.51
N SER A 110 -3.10 -12.60 8.75
CA SER A 110 -4.51 -12.46 9.10
C SER A 110 -4.91 -10.99 8.99
N VAL A 111 -5.94 -10.71 8.21
CA VAL A 111 -6.48 -9.36 8.07
C VAL A 111 -7.92 -9.32 8.56
N PRO A 112 -8.31 -8.28 9.32
CA PRO A 112 -9.71 -8.07 9.65
C PRO A 112 -10.48 -7.69 8.38
N VAL A 113 -11.66 -8.26 8.22
CA VAL A 113 -12.54 -7.96 7.08
C VAL A 113 -13.23 -6.62 7.33
N GLN A 114 -13.06 -5.69 6.40
CA GLN A 114 -13.74 -4.40 6.39
C GLN A 114 -14.68 -4.33 5.19
N ASN A 115 -15.95 -4.05 5.43
CA ASN A 115 -16.97 -4.08 4.39
C ASN A 115 -16.82 -3.00 3.30
N ASP A 116 -16.05 -1.96 3.59
CA ASP A 116 -15.82 -0.84 2.68
C ASP A 116 -14.51 -0.95 1.88
N ARG A 117 -13.83 -2.08 1.97
CA ARG A 117 -12.60 -2.32 1.20
C ARG A 117 -12.93 -2.95 -0.16
N ILE A 118 -12.18 -2.51 -1.17
CA ILE A 118 -12.26 -3.07 -2.53
C ILE A 118 -11.11 -4.03 -2.83
N ALA A 119 -9.96 -3.80 -2.21
CA ALA A 119 -8.78 -4.65 -2.37
C ALA A 119 -7.85 -4.56 -1.16
N TYR A 120 -7.00 -5.55 -1.04
CA TYR A 120 -5.89 -5.64 -0.09
C TYR A 120 -4.60 -5.74 -0.87
N ILE A 121 -3.68 -4.79 -0.69
CA ILE A 121 -2.37 -4.78 -1.35
C ILE A 121 -1.28 -5.10 -0.33
N PHE A 122 -0.41 -6.03 -0.68
CA PHE A 122 0.61 -6.57 0.22
C PHE A 122 1.97 -5.98 -0.08
N VAL A 123 2.59 -5.41 0.95
CA VAL A 123 3.88 -4.74 0.88
C VAL A 123 4.84 -5.36 1.89
N GLN A 124 6.01 -5.74 1.42
CA GLN A 124 7.11 -6.19 2.24
C GLN A 124 8.19 -5.12 2.31
N ILE A 125 8.56 -4.75 3.53
CA ILE A 125 9.64 -3.80 3.79
C ILE A 125 10.77 -4.58 4.44
N PRO A 126 11.89 -4.80 3.73
CA PRO A 126 13.05 -5.50 4.30
C PRO A 126 13.67 -4.73 5.46
N ASP A 127 14.36 -5.45 6.35
CA ASP A 127 15.07 -4.84 7.49
C ASP A 127 16.17 -3.86 7.07
N SER A 128 16.70 -4.00 5.86
CA SER A 128 17.68 -3.07 5.27
C SER A 128 17.11 -1.68 5.01
N LEU A 129 15.77 -1.53 4.90
CA LEU A 129 15.07 -0.27 4.65
C LEU A 129 15.57 0.51 3.41
N ASP A 130 16.14 -0.19 2.44
CA ASP A 130 16.64 0.39 1.20
C ASP A 130 15.62 0.34 0.06
N LYS A 131 14.66 -0.57 0.19
CA LYS A 131 13.64 -0.82 -0.83
C LYS A 131 12.35 -1.33 -0.23
N VAL A 132 11.28 -1.27 -1.01
CA VAL A 132 9.99 -1.88 -0.71
C VAL A 132 9.61 -2.85 -1.82
N LYS A 133 8.98 -3.94 -1.46
CA LYS A 133 8.47 -4.95 -2.40
C LYS A 133 6.96 -4.99 -2.32
N LEU A 134 6.29 -4.76 -3.45
CA LEU A 134 4.86 -4.96 -3.58
C LEU A 134 4.64 -6.35 -4.14
N LEU A 135 3.99 -7.21 -3.35
CA LEU A 135 3.90 -8.64 -3.61
C LEU A 135 2.72 -9.02 -4.50
N GLY A 136 1.65 -8.24 -4.46
CA GLY A 136 0.43 -8.49 -5.19
C GLY A 136 -0.78 -7.95 -4.44
N PHE A 137 -1.97 -8.29 -4.94
CA PHE A 137 -3.23 -7.86 -4.32
C PHE A 137 -4.21 -9.02 -4.17
N PHE A 138 -5.16 -8.84 -3.27
CA PHE A 138 -6.28 -9.76 -3.07
C PHE A 138 -7.60 -8.99 -3.20
N PRO A 139 -8.50 -9.40 -4.11
CA PRO A 139 -9.80 -8.75 -4.27
C PRO A 139 -10.67 -8.91 -3.03
N ALA A 140 -11.27 -7.81 -2.56
CA ALA A 140 -12.14 -7.87 -1.39
C ALA A 140 -13.42 -8.68 -1.62
N ALA A 141 -13.87 -8.80 -2.87
CA ALA A 141 -15.02 -9.60 -3.25
C ALA A 141 -14.86 -11.11 -2.93
N ASP A 142 -13.61 -11.59 -2.85
CA ASP A 142 -13.28 -12.98 -2.55
C ASP A 142 -13.19 -13.26 -1.04
N ILE A 143 -13.43 -12.25 -0.20
CA ILE A 143 -13.29 -12.32 1.25
C ILE A 143 -14.66 -12.45 1.91
N HIS A 144 -14.76 -13.41 2.83
CA HIS A 144 -15.95 -13.67 3.63
C HIS A 144 -15.59 -13.89 5.11
N GLY A 145 -16.46 -13.42 6.02
CA GLY A 145 -16.28 -13.55 7.47
C GLY A 145 -15.70 -12.31 8.14
N ASP A 146 -15.24 -12.45 9.38
CA ASP A 146 -14.76 -11.34 10.20
C ASP A 146 -13.24 -11.15 10.11
N THR A 147 -12.52 -12.23 9.90
CA THR A 147 -11.07 -12.26 9.72
C THR A 147 -10.71 -13.29 8.66
N VAL A 148 -9.82 -12.94 7.76
CA VAL A 148 -9.35 -13.85 6.73
C VAL A 148 -7.84 -14.00 6.81
N LYS A 149 -7.36 -15.22 6.58
CA LYS A 149 -5.94 -15.50 6.35
C LYS A 149 -5.68 -15.48 4.85
N ILE A 150 -4.76 -14.65 4.44
CA ILE A 150 -4.36 -14.52 3.04
C ILE A 150 -2.91 -14.99 2.92
N SER A 151 -2.68 -15.98 2.05
CA SER A 151 -1.34 -16.43 1.69
C SER A 151 -0.76 -15.58 0.57
N VAL A 152 0.54 -15.33 0.63
CA VAL A 152 1.27 -14.68 -0.48
C VAL A 152 1.10 -15.44 -1.79
N ALA A 153 0.96 -16.78 -1.72
CA ALA A 153 0.74 -17.62 -2.89
C ALA A 153 -0.61 -17.40 -3.58
N ASP A 154 -1.60 -16.84 -2.86
CA ASP A 154 -2.95 -16.57 -3.37
C ASP A 154 -3.11 -15.15 -3.92
N LEU A 155 -2.07 -14.33 -3.83
CA LEU A 155 -2.10 -12.97 -4.36
C LEU A 155 -2.14 -12.94 -5.88
N GLN A 156 -2.95 -12.05 -6.42
CA GLN A 156 -2.96 -11.77 -7.84
C GLN A 156 -1.83 -10.80 -8.21
N PRO A 157 -1.25 -10.94 -9.42
CA PRO A 157 -0.24 -10.01 -9.91
C PRO A 157 -0.86 -8.64 -10.22
N PHE A 158 -0.04 -7.59 -10.13
CA PHE A 158 -0.50 -6.22 -10.37
C PHE A 158 -0.93 -5.96 -11.80
N ASP A 159 -0.53 -6.78 -12.77
CA ASP A 159 -1.03 -6.70 -14.14
C ASP A 159 -2.57 -6.84 -14.22
N ASN A 160 -3.17 -7.50 -13.25
CA ASN A 160 -4.63 -7.65 -13.15
C ASN A 160 -5.31 -6.54 -12.32
N LEU A 161 -4.55 -5.73 -11.58
CA LEU A 161 -5.11 -4.74 -10.67
C LEU A 161 -5.80 -3.61 -11.42
N GLU A 162 -5.22 -3.13 -12.51
CA GLU A 162 -5.78 -2.07 -13.34
C GLU A 162 -7.17 -2.45 -13.86
N ASP A 163 -7.28 -3.59 -14.53
CA ASP A 163 -8.56 -4.11 -15.02
C ASP A 163 -9.59 -4.30 -13.91
N TYR A 164 -9.14 -4.77 -12.75
CA TYR A 164 -9.99 -4.98 -11.58
C TYR A 164 -10.56 -3.65 -11.05
N LEU A 165 -9.72 -2.62 -10.89
CA LEU A 165 -10.15 -1.31 -10.39
C LEU A 165 -11.04 -0.57 -11.39
N GLU A 166 -10.73 -0.62 -12.68
CA GLU A 166 -11.57 -0.06 -13.75
C GLU A 166 -12.94 -0.74 -13.80
N GLY A 167 -12.99 -2.05 -13.58
CA GLY A 167 -14.25 -2.79 -13.47
C GLY A 167 -15.16 -2.29 -12.35
N ILE A 168 -14.59 -1.95 -11.19
CA ILE A 168 -15.33 -1.39 -10.05
C ILE A 168 -15.84 0.02 -10.37
N GLU A 169 -15.01 0.87 -10.98
CA GLU A 169 -15.39 2.23 -11.37
C GLU A 169 -16.61 2.23 -12.30
N LEU A 170 -16.64 1.32 -13.27
CA LEU A 170 -17.76 1.16 -14.22
C LEU A 170 -19.06 0.69 -13.54
N GLU A 171 -18.98 -0.15 -12.50
CA GLU A 171 -20.15 -0.63 -11.77
C GLU A 171 -20.76 0.45 -10.85
N THR A 172 -20.01 1.47 -10.51
CA THR A 172 -20.42 2.55 -9.59
C THR A 172 -21.13 3.71 -10.32
N VAL A 173 -21.10 3.71 -11.63
CA VAL A 173 -21.80 4.71 -12.49
C VAL A 173 -23.26 4.28 -12.78
#